data_499f6dc9c22b098ea0629d5c06202f52
#
_entry.id   499f6dc9c22b098ea0629d5c06202f52
#
_cell.length_a   1.000
_cell.length_b   1.000
_cell.length_c   1.000
_cell.angle_alpha   90.00
_cell.angle_beta   90.00
_cell.angle_gamma   90.00
#
_symmetry.space_group_name_H-M   'P 1'
#
loop_
_entity.id
_entity.type
_entity.pdbx_description
1 polymer ?
#
loop_
_entity_poly.entity_id
_entity_poly.type
_entity_poly.pdbx_seq_one_letter_code
_entity_poly.pdbx_strand_id
1 'polypeptide(L)'
;MKPPPPRLLEPPRQTAPTSTTFDVPEGGRQAPASMTTSVPLRIGTRASLLARTQTGWVAERLRAHGIEVSIEVIGTRGDERRDVPIAAIGGDGVFVRELEQALLDGRIDAAVHSLKDMPTAETAGLVLAGIPVRATPFDALVGRTAGRLEDLPAGARIGTSSIRRVVQLKAVRPDVEAVPLRGNVDTRLRKLDSGEYDALILAAAGLERLGFEQRITQLLEPPMFWPAVAQGALAVQVRAADALAIARVAIIDDVATHAAALAERSMLGELAGGCLAPIGGWARLGDHGDLTLGGCVLDVDAASGVVARIIAEESAPQGAVRTEAAALGAAVAQRLIAQGADAMLARMRTRIA
;
A
#
# COMPACT_ATOMS: atom_id res chain seq x y z
N MET A 1 -49.64 17.91 38.69
CA MET A 1 -48.50 18.53 38.00
C MET A 1 -47.51 17.44 37.59
N LYS A 2 -47.34 17.18 36.31
CA LYS A 2 -46.32 16.27 35.77
C LYS A 2 -44.99 17.02 35.69
N PRO A 3 -43.85 16.42 36.09
CA PRO A 3 -42.55 17.05 35.91
C PRO A 3 -42.21 17.20 34.42
N PRO A 4 -41.44 18.22 34.03
CA PRO A 4 -41.04 18.42 32.66
C PRO A 4 -40.05 17.33 32.21
N PRO A 5 -40.02 16.98 30.89
CA PRO A 5 -39.10 15.97 30.37
C PRO A 5 -37.64 16.48 30.48
N PRO A 6 -36.66 15.57 30.60
CA PRO A 6 -35.25 15.92 30.67
C PRO A 6 -34.80 16.54 29.35
N ARG A 7 -34.04 17.62 29.42
CA ARG A 7 -33.37 18.23 28.24
C ARG A 7 -32.34 17.24 27.70
N LEU A 8 -32.53 16.86 26.47
CA LEU A 8 -31.49 16.20 25.66
C LEU A 8 -30.33 17.18 25.50
N LEU A 9 -29.17 16.83 26.01
CA LEU A 9 -27.92 17.51 25.73
C LEU A 9 -27.61 17.32 24.25
N GLU A 10 -27.56 18.39 23.48
CA GLU A 10 -27.06 18.37 22.11
C GLU A 10 -25.60 17.84 22.11
N PRO A 11 -25.26 16.94 21.21
CA PRO A 11 -23.87 16.51 21.05
C PRO A 11 -23.01 17.73 20.64
N PRO A 12 -21.75 17.78 21.10
CA PRO A 12 -20.85 18.87 20.73
C PRO A 12 -20.72 18.91 19.20
N ARG A 13 -20.88 20.09 18.62
CA ARG A 13 -20.66 20.34 17.19
C ARG A 13 -19.22 19.95 16.90
N GLN A 14 -19.03 18.92 16.12
CA GLN A 14 -17.74 18.61 15.50
C GLN A 14 -17.42 19.78 14.57
N THR A 15 -16.48 20.62 14.99
CA THR A 15 -15.79 21.53 14.08
C THR A 15 -15.02 20.66 13.11
N ALA A 16 -15.35 20.76 11.82
CA ALA A 16 -14.57 20.17 10.75
C ALA A 16 -13.09 20.56 10.95
N PRO A 17 -12.14 19.63 10.78
CA PRO A 17 -10.74 19.98 10.82
C PRO A 17 -10.52 21.01 9.72
N THR A 18 -10.15 22.22 10.10
CA THR A 18 -9.60 23.22 9.19
C THR A 18 -8.45 22.56 8.47
N SER A 19 -8.57 22.43 7.14
CA SER A 19 -7.47 22.03 6.29
C SER A 19 -6.36 23.06 6.48
N THR A 20 -5.40 22.72 7.34
CA THR A 20 -4.14 23.44 7.40
C THR A 20 -3.40 23.06 6.13
N THR A 21 -3.63 23.84 5.07
CA THR A 21 -2.73 23.89 3.95
C THR A 21 -1.39 24.35 4.54
N PHE A 22 -0.47 23.39 4.71
CA PHE A 22 0.91 23.75 4.90
C PHE A 22 1.31 24.50 3.63
N ASP A 23 1.53 25.80 3.75
CA ASP A 23 2.26 26.58 2.78
C ASP A 23 3.66 25.96 2.67
N VAL A 24 3.78 24.99 1.77
CA VAL A 24 5.07 24.63 1.22
C VAL A 24 5.51 25.86 0.44
N PRO A 25 6.64 26.51 0.81
CA PRO A 25 7.09 27.65 0.02
C PRO A 25 7.19 27.19 -1.42
N GLU A 26 6.51 27.89 -2.33
CA GLU A 26 6.61 27.77 -3.78
C GLU A 26 8.01 28.21 -4.26
N GLY A 27 9.03 27.62 -3.73
CA GLY A 27 10.36 27.58 -4.28
C GLY A 27 10.47 26.29 -5.08
N GLY A 28 9.82 26.24 -6.21
CA GLY A 28 9.99 25.16 -7.17
C GLY A 28 11.49 25.00 -7.42
N ARG A 29 12.09 23.91 -6.89
CA ARG A 29 13.45 23.51 -7.25
C ARG A 29 13.38 23.12 -8.72
N GLN A 30 13.60 24.08 -9.61
CA GLN A 30 13.82 23.79 -11.03
C GLN A 30 15.04 22.89 -11.11
N ALA A 31 14.93 21.81 -11.88
CA ALA A 31 16.08 20.96 -12.15
C ALA A 31 17.23 21.83 -12.70
N PRO A 32 18.46 21.69 -12.20
CA PRO A 32 19.59 22.42 -12.77
C PRO A 32 19.68 22.12 -14.26
N ALA A 33 20.07 23.10 -15.07
CA ALA A 33 20.09 23.03 -16.55
C ALA A 33 20.83 21.79 -17.09
N SER A 34 21.75 21.20 -16.32
CA SER A 34 22.43 19.94 -16.64
C SER A 34 21.54 18.70 -16.58
N MET A 35 20.33 18.78 -16.02
CA MET A 35 19.37 17.66 -15.93
C MET A 35 18.40 17.64 -17.10
N THR A 36 18.26 18.74 -17.85
CA THR A 36 17.49 18.82 -19.09
C THR A 36 18.34 18.32 -20.24
N THR A 37 18.41 17.00 -20.41
CA THR A 37 19.00 16.42 -21.65
C THR A 37 17.91 16.30 -22.69
N SER A 38 18.27 16.41 -23.98
CA SER A 38 17.34 16.21 -25.12
C SER A 38 16.78 14.78 -25.23
N VAL A 39 17.25 13.86 -24.40
CA VAL A 39 16.81 12.46 -24.42
C VAL A 39 15.76 12.24 -23.34
N PRO A 40 14.51 11.87 -23.72
CA PRO A 40 13.45 11.56 -22.75
C PRO A 40 13.83 10.42 -21.81
N LEU A 41 13.40 10.52 -20.54
CA LEU A 41 13.47 9.44 -19.57
C LEU A 41 12.43 8.37 -19.97
N ARG A 42 12.88 7.16 -20.34
CA ARG A 42 12.01 6.05 -20.72
C ARG A 42 11.51 5.36 -19.45
N ILE A 43 10.21 5.49 -19.15
CA ILE A 43 9.60 4.90 -17.95
C ILE A 43 8.79 3.66 -18.35
N GLY A 44 9.18 2.51 -17.82
CA GLY A 44 8.47 1.25 -17.99
C GLY A 44 7.22 1.16 -17.11
N THR A 45 6.16 0.59 -17.65
CA THR A 45 4.91 0.30 -16.96
C THR A 45 4.32 -1.04 -17.39
N ARG A 46 3.52 -1.66 -16.52
CA ARG A 46 2.70 -2.83 -16.89
C ARG A 46 1.50 -2.41 -17.75
N ALA A 47 0.92 -3.38 -18.44
CA ALA A 47 -0.21 -3.16 -19.36
C ALA A 47 -1.53 -2.84 -18.62
N SER A 48 -1.67 -3.14 -17.32
CA SER A 48 -2.91 -2.91 -16.58
C SER A 48 -3.27 -1.42 -16.51
N LEU A 49 -4.58 -1.10 -16.53
CA LEU A 49 -5.07 0.29 -16.46
C LEU A 49 -4.49 1.02 -15.24
N LEU A 50 -4.54 0.38 -14.06
CA LEU A 50 -4.00 0.97 -12.84
C LEU A 50 -2.50 1.28 -12.94
N ALA A 51 -1.69 0.35 -13.46
CA ALA A 51 -0.24 0.59 -13.62
C ALA A 51 0.03 1.76 -14.59
N ARG A 52 -0.68 1.82 -15.70
CA ARG A 52 -0.56 2.93 -16.66
C ARG A 52 -0.98 4.27 -16.06
N THR A 53 -2.06 4.31 -15.28
CA THR A 53 -2.49 5.51 -14.56
C THR A 53 -1.45 5.96 -13.54
N GLN A 54 -0.88 5.02 -12.76
CA GLN A 54 0.20 5.30 -11.81
C GLN A 54 1.44 5.87 -12.50
N THR A 55 1.85 5.26 -13.61
CA THR A 55 3.01 5.73 -14.37
C THR A 55 2.74 7.08 -15.03
N GLY A 56 1.53 7.31 -15.55
CA GLY A 56 1.12 8.60 -16.08
C GLY A 56 1.22 9.70 -15.03
N TRP A 57 0.73 9.44 -13.83
CA TRP A 57 0.81 10.38 -12.70
C TRP A 57 2.26 10.72 -12.30
N VAL A 58 3.18 9.73 -12.30
CA VAL A 58 4.61 9.97 -12.08
C VAL A 58 5.22 10.78 -13.22
N ALA A 59 4.90 10.44 -14.46
CA ALA A 59 5.40 11.13 -15.65
C ALA A 59 4.99 12.61 -15.67
N GLU A 60 3.74 12.92 -15.30
CA GLU A 60 3.26 14.31 -15.21
C GLU A 60 4.05 15.13 -14.18
N ARG A 61 4.37 14.53 -13.02
CA ARG A 61 5.19 15.21 -12.01
C ARG A 61 6.60 15.48 -12.48
N LEU A 62 7.24 14.52 -13.15
CA LEU A 62 8.56 14.71 -13.72
C LEU A 62 8.53 15.80 -14.83
N ARG A 63 7.51 15.79 -15.69
CA ARG A 63 7.32 16.82 -16.73
C ARG A 63 7.12 18.22 -16.14
N ALA A 64 6.41 18.33 -15.02
CA ALA A 64 6.24 19.60 -14.31
C ALA A 64 7.59 20.18 -13.82
N HIS A 65 8.61 19.35 -13.65
CA HIS A 65 9.99 19.78 -13.33
C HIS A 65 10.91 19.86 -14.56
N GLY A 66 10.35 19.89 -15.77
CA GLY A 66 11.09 20.04 -17.01
C GLY A 66 11.80 18.78 -17.53
N ILE A 67 11.44 17.59 -17.01
CA ILE A 67 12.00 16.33 -17.46
C ILE A 67 11.11 15.73 -18.54
N GLU A 68 11.65 15.60 -19.76
CA GLU A 68 10.93 14.87 -20.81
C GLU A 68 10.81 13.38 -20.48
N VAL A 69 9.62 12.81 -20.68
CA VAL A 69 9.29 11.42 -20.35
C VAL A 69 8.58 10.74 -21.50
N SER A 70 9.07 9.55 -21.89
CA SER A 70 8.33 8.56 -22.67
C SER A 70 7.89 7.39 -21.79
N ILE A 71 6.75 6.78 -22.12
CA ILE A 71 6.19 5.64 -21.36
C ILE A 71 6.22 4.41 -22.25
N GLU A 72 6.87 3.35 -21.77
CA GLU A 72 7.04 2.06 -22.45
C GLU A 72 6.23 0.99 -21.73
N VAL A 73 5.32 0.31 -22.45
CA VAL A 73 4.52 -0.78 -21.88
C VAL A 73 5.30 -2.08 -21.97
N ILE A 74 5.58 -2.69 -20.84
CA ILE A 74 6.28 -3.97 -20.70
C ILE A 74 5.24 -5.06 -20.37
N GLY A 75 5.15 -6.09 -21.21
CA GLY A 75 4.32 -7.26 -20.94
C GLY A 75 4.87 -8.04 -19.74
N THR A 76 3.99 -8.44 -18.82
CA THR A 76 4.37 -9.28 -17.68
C THR A 76 3.58 -10.58 -17.67
N ARG A 77 4.23 -11.68 -17.24
CA ARG A 77 3.57 -13.00 -17.09
C ARG A 77 2.39 -12.96 -16.16
N GLY A 78 2.44 -12.09 -15.13
CA GLY A 78 1.34 -11.88 -14.20
C GLY A 78 0.11 -11.22 -14.82
N ASP A 79 0.29 -10.40 -15.86
CA ASP A 79 -0.82 -9.79 -16.62
C ASP A 79 -1.43 -10.76 -17.66
N GLU A 80 -0.64 -11.72 -18.15
CA GLU A 80 -1.10 -12.73 -19.13
C GLU A 80 -1.89 -13.87 -18.47
N ARG A 81 -1.47 -14.32 -17.27
CA ARG A 81 -2.07 -15.47 -16.57
C ARG A 81 -3.04 -15.02 -15.47
N ARG A 82 -4.14 -14.38 -15.86
CA ARG A 82 -5.14 -13.84 -14.91
C ARG A 82 -5.95 -14.92 -14.17
N ASP A 83 -5.97 -16.14 -14.68
CA ASP A 83 -6.81 -17.24 -14.18
C ASP A 83 -6.10 -18.13 -13.14
N VAL A 84 -4.77 -17.99 -13.00
CA VAL A 84 -3.95 -18.84 -12.11
C VAL A 84 -3.61 -18.10 -10.81
N PRO A 85 -3.69 -18.74 -9.63
CA PRO A 85 -3.28 -18.13 -8.36
C PRO A 85 -1.86 -17.53 -8.42
N ILE A 86 -1.67 -16.33 -7.83
CA ILE A 86 -0.33 -15.66 -7.81
C ILE A 86 0.74 -16.58 -7.21
N ALA A 87 0.40 -17.32 -6.16
CA ALA A 87 1.27 -18.32 -5.56
C ALA A 87 1.72 -19.43 -6.55
N ALA A 88 0.90 -19.77 -7.54
CA ALA A 88 1.19 -20.78 -8.55
C ALA A 88 1.95 -20.23 -9.78
N ILE A 89 2.02 -18.91 -9.96
CA ILE A 89 2.73 -18.28 -11.10
C ILE A 89 4.21 -17.99 -10.74
N GLY A 90 4.61 -18.10 -9.47
CA GLY A 90 6.02 -17.90 -9.08
C GLY A 90 6.25 -17.02 -7.84
N GLY A 91 5.24 -16.81 -7.01
CA GLY A 91 5.39 -16.15 -5.71
C GLY A 91 5.69 -14.65 -5.78
N ASP A 92 6.54 -14.17 -4.87
CA ASP A 92 6.90 -12.75 -4.75
C ASP A 92 7.60 -12.22 -6.01
N GLY A 93 7.24 -11.02 -6.44
CA GLY A 93 7.87 -10.32 -7.55
C GLY A 93 7.38 -10.71 -8.95
N VAL A 94 6.31 -11.49 -9.12
CA VAL A 94 5.73 -11.85 -10.45
C VAL A 94 5.39 -10.63 -11.31
N PHE A 95 5.15 -9.49 -10.70
CA PHE A 95 4.80 -8.24 -11.39
C PHE A 95 5.97 -7.28 -11.57
N VAL A 96 7.14 -7.63 -11.04
CA VAL A 96 8.31 -6.74 -10.96
C VAL A 96 9.42 -7.21 -11.91
N ARG A 97 9.60 -8.53 -12.05
CA ARG A 97 10.75 -9.15 -12.74
C ARG A 97 10.98 -8.67 -14.17
N GLU A 98 9.93 -8.57 -14.96
CA GLU A 98 10.05 -8.16 -16.37
C GLU A 98 10.42 -6.67 -16.51
N LEU A 99 9.96 -5.82 -15.58
CA LEU A 99 10.36 -4.42 -15.51
C LEU A 99 11.82 -4.29 -15.06
N GLU A 100 12.24 -5.05 -14.04
CA GLU A 100 13.62 -5.09 -13.57
C GLU A 100 14.57 -5.59 -14.65
N GLN A 101 14.18 -6.64 -15.38
CA GLN A 101 14.96 -7.11 -16.53
C GLN A 101 15.07 -6.04 -17.63
N ALA A 102 13.98 -5.30 -17.89
CA ALA A 102 14.00 -4.21 -18.86
C ALA A 102 14.91 -3.04 -18.43
N LEU A 103 15.01 -2.77 -17.12
CA LEU A 103 15.97 -1.80 -16.56
C LEU A 103 17.41 -2.30 -16.76
N LEU A 104 17.71 -3.54 -16.39
CA LEU A 104 19.05 -4.14 -16.49
C LEU A 104 19.52 -4.23 -17.96
N ASP A 105 18.62 -4.55 -18.88
CA ASP A 105 18.88 -4.59 -20.33
C ASP A 105 19.01 -3.18 -20.95
N GLY A 106 18.74 -2.10 -20.20
CA GLY A 106 18.79 -0.72 -20.73
C GLY A 106 17.66 -0.40 -21.72
N ARG A 107 16.58 -1.19 -21.77
CA ARG A 107 15.39 -0.92 -22.61
C ARG A 107 14.57 0.25 -22.04
N ILE A 108 14.55 0.41 -20.72
CA ILE A 108 13.93 1.52 -20.00
C ILE A 108 14.95 2.11 -19.01
N ASP A 109 14.71 3.34 -18.55
CA ASP A 109 15.60 4.06 -17.64
C ASP A 109 15.03 4.11 -16.23
N ALA A 110 13.70 4.04 -16.10
CA ALA A 110 12.99 3.98 -14.83
C ALA A 110 11.80 3.02 -14.93
N ALA A 111 11.37 2.46 -13.80
CA ALA A 111 10.16 1.63 -13.71
C ALA A 111 9.30 2.10 -12.54
N VAL A 112 7.99 2.20 -12.76
CA VAL A 112 7.03 2.57 -11.70
C VAL A 112 6.33 1.33 -11.16
N HIS A 113 6.35 1.20 -9.84
CA HIS A 113 5.75 0.08 -9.10
C HIS A 113 4.78 0.56 -8.03
N SER A 114 3.73 -0.22 -7.78
CA SER A 114 3.05 -0.18 -6.47
C SER A 114 4.00 -0.79 -5.44
N LEU A 115 4.49 -0.01 -4.49
CA LEU A 115 5.59 -0.43 -3.60
C LEU A 115 5.25 -1.67 -2.76
N LYS A 116 3.99 -1.84 -2.39
CA LYS A 116 3.50 -3.03 -1.65
C LYS A 116 3.66 -4.36 -2.41
N ASP A 117 3.81 -4.30 -3.74
CA ASP A 117 3.93 -5.47 -4.61
C ASP A 117 5.40 -5.83 -4.87
N MET A 118 6.34 -5.00 -4.39
CA MET A 118 7.78 -5.23 -4.52
C MET A 118 8.32 -6.08 -3.37
N PRO A 119 9.19 -7.05 -3.65
CA PRO A 119 9.95 -7.75 -2.62
C PRO A 119 10.70 -6.77 -1.70
N THR A 120 10.93 -7.15 -0.44
CA THR A 120 11.75 -6.35 0.49
C THR A 120 13.23 -6.44 0.15
N ALA A 121 13.67 -7.57 -0.41
CA ALA A 121 15.04 -7.74 -0.91
C ALA A 121 15.24 -6.88 -2.18
N GLU A 122 16.36 -6.19 -2.24
CA GLU A 122 16.75 -5.39 -3.40
C GLU A 122 17.31 -6.27 -4.51
N THR A 123 17.00 -5.93 -5.75
CA THR A 123 17.60 -6.58 -6.93
C THR A 123 18.96 -5.95 -7.21
N ALA A 124 20.01 -6.76 -7.28
CA ALA A 124 21.37 -6.30 -7.54
C ALA A 124 21.43 -5.43 -8.81
N GLY A 125 22.09 -4.29 -8.72
CA GLY A 125 22.23 -3.33 -9.82
C GLY A 125 21.05 -2.36 -10.00
N LEU A 126 20.00 -2.45 -9.16
CA LEU A 126 18.86 -1.54 -9.17
C LEU A 126 18.71 -0.84 -7.82
N VAL A 127 18.10 0.35 -7.82
CA VAL A 127 17.81 1.12 -6.61
C VAL A 127 16.44 1.80 -6.72
N LEU A 128 15.78 2.05 -5.60
CA LEU A 128 14.61 2.92 -5.51
C LEU A 128 15.10 4.37 -5.45
N ALA A 129 14.98 5.09 -6.55
CA ALA A 129 15.49 6.46 -6.67
C ALA A 129 14.50 7.51 -6.16
N GLY A 130 13.21 7.19 -6.09
CA GLY A 130 12.21 8.11 -5.56
C GLY A 130 10.93 7.40 -5.15
N ILE A 131 10.34 7.87 -4.06
CA ILE A 131 9.04 7.47 -3.55
C ILE A 131 8.22 8.76 -3.40
N PRO A 132 7.34 9.08 -4.37
CA PRO A 132 6.51 10.29 -4.31
C PRO A 132 5.50 10.24 -3.16
N VAL A 133 4.86 11.38 -2.89
CA VAL A 133 3.79 11.52 -1.90
C VAL A 133 2.81 10.34 -1.98
N ARG A 134 2.56 9.70 -0.85
CA ARG A 134 1.71 8.52 -0.69
C ARG A 134 0.23 8.89 -0.86
N ALA A 135 -0.51 8.09 -1.58
CA ALA A 135 -1.97 8.10 -1.55
C ALA A 135 -2.48 7.38 -0.28
N THR A 136 -3.80 7.39 -0.07
CA THR A 136 -4.44 6.74 1.09
C THR A 136 -3.89 5.33 1.34
N PRO A 137 -3.29 5.06 2.52
CA PRO A 137 -2.69 3.76 2.81
C PRO A 137 -3.71 2.67 3.14
N PHE A 138 -4.95 3.04 3.46
CA PHE A 138 -5.93 2.15 4.03
C PHE A 138 -6.62 1.25 3.00
N ASP A 139 -7.21 0.17 3.51
CA ASP A 139 -8.17 -0.60 2.75
C ASP A 139 -9.52 0.13 2.74
N ALA A 140 -10.31 -0.11 1.71
CA ALA A 140 -11.64 0.45 1.54
C ALA A 140 -12.67 -0.67 1.44
N LEU A 141 -13.77 -0.54 2.15
CA LEU A 141 -14.99 -1.27 1.89
C LEU A 141 -15.71 -0.61 0.71
N VAL A 142 -16.14 -1.42 -0.24
CA VAL A 142 -17.03 -1.02 -1.33
C VAL A 142 -18.28 -1.87 -1.19
N GLY A 143 -19.31 -1.36 -0.51
CA GLY A 143 -20.57 -2.06 -0.31
C GLY A 143 -21.46 -1.94 -1.54
N ARG A 144 -22.23 -2.99 -1.85
CA ARG A 144 -23.27 -2.94 -2.88
C ARG A 144 -24.48 -2.13 -2.39
N THR A 145 -24.89 -2.32 -1.16
CA THR A 145 -26.03 -1.65 -0.52
C THR A 145 -25.72 -1.14 0.88
N ALA A 146 -24.81 -1.80 1.63
CA ALA A 146 -24.40 -1.39 2.97
C ALA A 146 -23.34 -0.29 2.91
N GLY A 147 -23.46 0.71 3.79
CA GLY A 147 -22.50 1.79 3.90
C GLY A 147 -21.26 1.42 4.73
N ARG A 148 -21.42 0.54 5.72
CA ARG A 148 -20.39 0.19 6.69
C ARG A 148 -20.26 -1.33 6.86
N LEU A 149 -19.10 -1.76 7.36
CA LEU A 149 -18.81 -3.18 7.58
C LEU A 149 -19.76 -3.81 8.62
N GLU A 150 -20.11 -3.04 9.65
CA GLU A 150 -21.05 -3.46 10.69
C GLU A 150 -22.49 -3.62 10.19
N ASP A 151 -22.89 -2.93 9.11
CA ASP A 151 -24.25 -2.97 8.56
C ASP A 151 -24.47 -4.17 7.63
N LEU A 152 -23.42 -4.89 7.27
CA LEU A 152 -23.55 -6.10 6.42
C LEU A 152 -24.29 -7.22 7.18
N PRO A 153 -25.24 -7.92 6.53
CA PRO A 153 -25.92 -9.03 7.16
C PRO A 153 -24.97 -10.20 7.46
N ALA A 154 -25.33 -11.03 8.42
CA ALA A 154 -24.64 -12.31 8.67
C ALA A 154 -24.67 -13.17 7.39
N GLY A 155 -23.55 -13.82 7.08
CA GLY A 155 -23.38 -14.59 5.84
C GLY A 155 -23.11 -13.73 4.60
N ALA A 156 -22.98 -12.39 4.72
CA ALA A 156 -22.63 -11.53 3.58
C ALA A 156 -21.33 -11.97 2.92
N ARG A 157 -21.32 -12.00 1.59
CA ARG A 157 -20.18 -12.42 0.76
C ARG A 157 -19.29 -11.24 0.46
N ILE A 158 -18.11 -11.22 1.06
CA ILE A 158 -17.13 -10.13 0.91
C ILE A 158 -15.97 -10.58 0.03
N GLY A 159 -15.84 -9.93 -1.13
CA GLY A 159 -14.82 -10.27 -2.12
C GLY A 159 -13.42 -9.78 -1.72
N THR A 160 -12.50 -10.73 -1.47
CA THR A 160 -11.07 -10.46 -1.30
C THR A 160 -10.25 -11.75 -1.49
N SER A 161 -9.03 -11.63 -2.06
CA SER A 161 -8.06 -12.74 -2.13
C SER A 161 -6.82 -12.49 -1.28
N SER A 162 -6.80 -11.39 -0.50
CA SER A 162 -5.68 -11.08 0.38
C SER A 162 -5.84 -11.82 1.71
N ILE A 163 -4.89 -12.69 2.03
CA ILE A 163 -4.85 -13.43 3.31
C ILE A 163 -4.91 -12.48 4.51
N ARG A 164 -4.17 -11.36 4.45
CA ARG A 164 -4.20 -10.32 5.47
C ARG A 164 -5.62 -9.78 5.70
N ARG A 165 -6.36 -9.52 4.62
CA ARG A 165 -7.75 -9.02 4.70
C ARG A 165 -8.71 -10.08 5.21
N VAL A 166 -8.57 -11.32 4.73
CA VAL A 166 -9.40 -12.45 5.18
C VAL A 166 -9.27 -12.65 6.69
N VAL A 167 -8.05 -12.66 7.21
CA VAL A 167 -7.81 -12.88 8.64
C VAL A 167 -8.36 -11.73 9.47
N GLN A 168 -8.15 -10.48 9.05
CA GLN A 168 -8.69 -9.31 9.73
C GLN A 168 -10.21 -9.27 9.68
N LEU A 169 -10.80 -9.62 8.54
CA LEU A 169 -12.26 -9.70 8.41
C LEU A 169 -12.84 -10.72 9.40
N LYS A 170 -12.23 -11.91 9.51
CA LYS A 170 -12.64 -12.91 10.51
C LYS A 170 -12.51 -12.44 11.94
N ALA A 171 -11.54 -11.58 12.24
CA ALA A 171 -11.35 -11.01 13.58
C ALA A 171 -12.48 -10.05 13.98
N VAL A 172 -12.99 -9.27 13.03
CA VAL A 172 -13.98 -8.20 13.31
C VAL A 172 -15.41 -8.60 12.94
N ARG A 173 -15.60 -9.49 11.98
CA ARG A 173 -16.89 -10.00 11.50
C ARG A 173 -16.77 -11.50 11.19
N PRO A 174 -16.71 -12.38 12.20
CA PRO A 174 -16.61 -13.83 12.00
C PRO A 174 -17.84 -14.44 11.35
N ASP A 175 -18.95 -13.71 11.32
CA ASP A 175 -20.26 -14.09 10.79
C ASP A 175 -20.42 -13.85 9.28
N VAL A 176 -19.43 -13.21 8.61
CA VAL A 176 -19.45 -12.99 7.15
C VAL A 176 -18.49 -13.92 6.42
N GLU A 177 -18.73 -14.09 5.13
CA GLU A 177 -17.95 -14.98 4.27
C GLU A 177 -16.91 -14.20 3.44
N ALA A 178 -15.63 -14.50 3.59
CA ALA A 178 -14.58 -13.99 2.70
C ALA A 178 -14.50 -14.88 1.46
N VAL A 179 -14.84 -14.32 0.30
CA VAL A 179 -14.89 -15.03 -0.97
C VAL A 179 -13.76 -14.58 -1.89
N PRO A 180 -13.02 -15.50 -2.54
CA PRO A 180 -11.95 -15.15 -3.47
C PRO A 180 -12.42 -14.20 -4.58
N LEU A 181 -11.65 -13.14 -4.82
CA LEU A 181 -11.93 -12.10 -5.81
C LEU A 181 -10.72 -11.88 -6.72
N ARG A 182 -10.92 -11.99 -8.03
CA ARG A 182 -9.90 -11.82 -9.05
C ARG A 182 -10.29 -10.80 -10.11
N GLY A 183 -9.28 -10.31 -10.84
CA GLY A 183 -9.41 -9.32 -11.91
C GLY A 183 -8.85 -7.96 -11.52
N ASN A 184 -8.84 -7.03 -12.47
CA ASN A 184 -8.52 -5.63 -12.23
C ASN A 184 -9.64 -4.92 -11.45
N VAL A 185 -9.40 -3.72 -10.96
CA VAL A 185 -10.35 -2.96 -10.14
C VAL A 185 -11.73 -2.82 -10.81
N ASP A 186 -11.73 -2.43 -12.09
CA ASP A 186 -12.96 -2.31 -12.90
C ASP A 186 -13.75 -3.62 -13.01
N THR A 187 -13.04 -4.73 -13.21
CA THR A 187 -13.66 -6.07 -13.27
C THR A 187 -14.27 -6.47 -11.91
N ARG A 188 -13.56 -6.15 -10.82
CA ARG A 188 -14.05 -6.43 -9.46
C ARG A 188 -15.30 -5.62 -9.15
N LEU A 189 -15.30 -4.33 -9.52
CA LEU A 189 -16.47 -3.48 -9.34
C LEU A 189 -17.68 -4.00 -10.15
N ARG A 190 -17.49 -4.43 -11.40
CA ARG A 190 -18.56 -5.05 -12.18
C ARG A 190 -19.12 -6.31 -11.54
N LYS A 191 -18.28 -7.15 -10.91
CA LYS A 191 -18.74 -8.34 -10.18
C LYS A 191 -19.54 -7.98 -8.93
N LEU A 192 -19.20 -6.87 -8.25
CA LEU A 192 -20.03 -6.34 -7.17
C LEU A 192 -21.40 -5.89 -7.70
N ASP A 193 -21.40 -5.12 -8.79
CA ASP A 193 -22.61 -4.57 -9.40
C ASP A 193 -23.55 -5.67 -9.93
N SER A 194 -22.98 -6.80 -10.40
CA SER A 194 -23.77 -7.99 -10.82
C SER A 194 -24.35 -8.79 -9.64
N GLY A 195 -24.00 -8.48 -8.39
CA GLY A 195 -24.49 -9.17 -7.21
C GLY A 195 -23.75 -10.46 -6.86
N GLU A 196 -22.56 -10.72 -7.47
CA GLU A 196 -21.72 -11.85 -7.07
C GLU A 196 -21.18 -11.70 -5.63
N TYR A 197 -21.12 -10.48 -5.12
CA TYR A 197 -20.67 -10.12 -3.79
C TYR A 197 -21.59 -9.06 -3.17
N ASP A 198 -21.66 -9.02 -1.84
CA ASP A 198 -22.37 -7.98 -1.09
C ASP A 198 -21.47 -6.78 -0.82
N ALA A 199 -20.16 -7.02 -0.68
CA ALA A 199 -19.14 -5.98 -0.58
C ALA A 199 -17.79 -6.48 -1.10
N LEU A 200 -16.87 -5.55 -1.34
CA LEU A 200 -15.46 -5.83 -1.65
C LEU A 200 -14.56 -5.11 -0.64
N ILE A 201 -13.38 -5.70 -0.38
CA ILE A 201 -12.29 -4.99 0.31
C ILE A 201 -11.15 -4.78 -0.69
N LEU A 202 -10.90 -3.51 -1.03
CA LEU A 202 -9.90 -3.06 -1.99
C LEU A 202 -8.93 -2.07 -1.33
N ALA A 203 -7.79 -1.76 -1.96
CA ALA A 203 -6.96 -0.65 -1.52
C ALA A 203 -7.58 0.68 -1.97
N ALA A 204 -7.80 1.62 -1.06
CA ALA A 204 -8.37 2.94 -1.37
C ALA A 204 -7.58 3.66 -2.46
N ALA A 205 -6.25 3.69 -2.36
CA ALA A 205 -5.38 4.29 -3.37
C ALA A 205 -5.59 3.78 -4.80
N GLY A 206 -6.00 2.52 -4.95
CA GLY A 206 -6.31 1.94 -6.26
C GLY A 206 -7.61 2.49 -6.85
N LEU A 207 -8.63 2.71 -6.01
CA LEU A 207 -9.90 3.32 -6.38
C LEU A 207 -9.72 4.80 -6.71
N GLU A 208 -9.03 5.56 -5.86
CA GLU A 208 -8.72 6.98 -6.04
C GLU A 208 -8.01 7.23 -7.37
N ARG A 209 -6.95 6.46 -7.67
CA ARG A 209 -6.16 6.61 -8.90
C ARG A 209 -6.94 6.32 -10.18
N LEU A 210 -8.00 5.53 -10.08
CA LEU A 210 -8.88 5.21 -11.21
C LEU A 210 -10.15 6.06 -11.27
N GLY A 211 -10.33 7.05 -10.37
CA GLY A 211 -11.51 7.90 -10.31
C GLY A 211 -12.74 7.18 -9.78
N PHE A 212 -12.55 6.17 -8.91
CA PHE A 212 -13.62 5.41 -8.26
C PHE A 212 -13.74 5.70 -6.76
N GLU A 213 -13.21 6.84 -6.27
CA GLU A 213 -13.27 7.22 -4.85
C GLU A 213 -14.69 7.29 -4.32
N GLN A 214 -15.66 7.71 -5.13
CA GLN A 214 -17.09 7.75 -4.77
C GLN A 214 -17.70 6.34 -4.51
N ARG A 215 -17.00 5.27 -4.89
CA ARG A 215 -17.41 3.90 -4.59
C ARG A 215 -16.98 3.43 -3.20
N ILE A 216 -16.11 4.19 -2.53
CA ILE A 216 -15.65 3.89 -1.17
C ILE A 216 -16.80 4.19 -0.22
N THR A 217 -17.30 3.16 0.47
CA THR A 217 -18.37 3.32 1.46
C THR A 217 -17.82 3.46 2.88
N GLN A 218 -16.62 2.92 3.13
CA GLN A 218 -15.91 3.06 4.41
C GLN A 218 -14.41 2.86 4.20
N LEU A 219 -13.58 3.69 4.85
CA LEU A 219 -12.17 3.38 5.04
C LEU A 219 -12.00 2.43 6.24
N LEU A 220 -11.17 1.42 6.06
CA LEU A 220 -10.86 0.42 7.08
C LEU A 220 -9.48 0.73 7.67
N GLU A 221 -9.48 1.29 8.87
CA GLU A 221 -8.29 1.88 9.50
C GLU A 221 -7.84 1.12 10.75
N PRO A 222 -6.56 1.24 11.15
CA PRO A 222 -6.11 0.79 12.47
C PRO A 222 -6.88 1.48 13.63
N PRO A 223 -7.04 0.85 14.74
CA PRO A 223 -6.53 -0.47 15.10
C PRO A 223 -7.36 -1.64 14.57
N MET A 224 -8.54 -1.39 13.99
CA MET A 224 -9.45 -2.43 13.51
C MET A 224 -8.88 -3.18 12.31
N PHE A 225 -8.34 -2.45 11.34
CA PHE A 225 -7.89 -3.02 10.07
C PHE A 225 -6.54 -2.41 9.63
N TRP A 226 -5.49 -3.21 9.64
CA TRP A 226 -4.13 -2.77 9.31
C TRP A 226 -3.84 -2.89 7.82
N PRO A 227 -3.33 -1.84 7.16
CA PRO A 227 -3.02 -1.88 5.73
C PRO A 227 -1.85 -2.81 5.41
N ALA A 228 -1.69 -3.15 4.14
CA ALA A 228 -0.46 -3.80 3.71
C ALA A 228 0.71 -2.82 3.82
N VAL A 229 1.90 -3.35 4.14
CA VAL A 229 3.15 -2.60 4.14
C VAL A 229 3.32 -1.85 2.82
N ALA A 230 3.63 -0.56 2.90
CA ALA A 230 3.79 0.37 1.78
C ALA A 230 2.53 0.52 0.88
N GLN A 231 1.33 0.15 1.34
CA GLN A 231 0.12 0.35 0.56
C GLN A 231 -0.13 1.85 0.33
N GLY A 232 -0.51 2.22 -0.88
CA GLY A 232 -0.70 3.61 -1.30
C GLY A 232 0.57 4.27 -1.85
N ALA A 233 1.77 3.82 -1.48
CA ALA A 233 3.02 4.34 -2.01
C ALA A 233 3.34 3.79 -3.42
N LEU A 234 3.91 4.64 -4.27
CA LEU A 234 4.57 4.27 -5.51
C LEU A 234 6.08 4.30 -5.30
N ALA A 235 6.79 3.48 -6.06
CA ALA A 235 8.24 3.54 -6.13
C ALA A 235 8.70 3.70 -7.57
N VAL A 236 9.74 4.49 -7.78
CA VAL A 236 10.43 4.62 -9.07
C VAL A 236 11.81 3.99 -8.92
N GLN A 237 11.99 2.86 -9.60
CA GLN A 237 13.21 2.07 -9.60
C GLN A 237 14.04 2.41 -10.83
N VAL A 238 15.37 2.52 -10.67
CA VAL A 238 16.33 2.80 -11.73
C VAL A 238 17.57 1.94 -11.57
N ARG A 239 18.45 1.93 -12.57
CA ARG A 239 19.79 1.31 -12.44
C ARG A 239 20.64 2.06 -11.41
N ALA A 240 21.32 1.33 -10.53
CA ALA A 240 22.19 1.91 -9.49
C ALA A 240 23.37 2.72 -10.08
N ALA A 241 23.84 2.35 -11.28
CA ALA A 241 24.93 3.04 -11.98
C ALA A 241 24.48 4.26 -12.79
N ASP A 242 23.17 4.52 -12.92
CA ASP A 242 22.61 5.61 -13.72
C ASP A 242 22.39 6.87 -12.88
N ALA A 243 23.48 7.60 -12.61
CA ALA A 243 23.43 8.81 -11.79
C ALA A 243 22.45 9.87 -12.35
N LEU A 244 22.27 9.94 -13.68
CA LEU A 244 21.37 10.90 -14.30
C LEU A 244 19.90 10.52 -14.06
N ALA A 245 19.54 9.26 -14.24
CA ALA A 245 18.19 8.78 -13.93
C ALA A 245 17.86 8.93 -12.45
N ILE A 246 18.82 8.60 -11.56
CA ILE A 246 18.68 8.81 -10.10
C ILE A 246 18.38 10.27 -9.80
N ALA A 247 19.18 11.20 -10.31
CA ALA A 247 19.02 12.63 -10.06
C ALA A 247 17.68 13.18 -10.58
N ARG A 248 17.25 12.74 -11.76
CA ARG A 248 15.96 13.13 -12.35
C ARG A 248 14.79 12.62 -11.53
N VAL A 249 14.83 11.38 -11.07
CA VAL A 249 13.74 10.76 -10.29
C VAL A 249 13.70 11.31 -8.88
N ALA A 250 14.84 11.60 -8.26
CA ALA A 250 14.93 12.14 -6.89
C ALA A 250 14.18 13.48 -6.70
N ILE A 251 13.87 14.21 -7.78
CA ILE A 251 13.14 15.48 -7.74
C ILE A 251 11.71 15.27 -7.20
N ILE A 252 11.11 14.13 -7.46
CA ILE A 252 9.75 13.79 -7.01
C ILE A 252 9.75 12.93 -5.74
N ASP A 253 10.89 12.69 -5.12
CA ASP A 253 10.99 11.96 -3.87
C ASP A 253 10.41 12.76 -2.71
N ASP A 254 9.46 12.18 -1.99
CA ASP A 254 8.89 12.74 -0.77
C ASP A 254 9.57 12.12 0.45
N VAL A 255 10.32 12.93 1.17
CA VAL A 255 11.16 12.47 2.29
C VAL A 255 10.34 11.76 3.37
N ALA A 256 9.13 12.27 3.66
CA ALA A 256 8.25 11.71 4.68
C ALA A 256 7.69 10.34 4.26
N THR A 257 7.18 10.27 3.04
CA THR A 257 6.68 9.00 2.47
C THR A 257 7.79 7.98 2.33
N HIS A 258 8.99 8.42 1.92
CA HIS A 258 10.14 7.54 1.76
C HIS A 258 10.57 6.94 3.11
N ALA A 259 10.69 7.78 4.15
CA ALA A 259 11.01 7.31 5.49
C ALA A 259 9.95 6.35 6.03
N ALA A 260 8.67 6.69 5.88
CA ALA A 260 7.57 5.81 6.29
C ALA A 260 7.60 4.46 5.57
N ALA A 261 7.78 4.46 4.25
CA ALA A 261 7.85 3.25 3.44
C ALA A 261 9.07 2.39 3.81
N LEU A 262 10.22 3.02 4.09
CA LEU A 262 11.43 2.33 4.50
C LEU A 262 11.26 1.65 5.87
N ALA A 263 10.66 2.34 6.85
CA ALA A 263 10.36 1.77 8.16
C ALA A 263 9.43 0.55 8.05
N GLU A 264 8.34 0.68 7.28
CA GLU A 264 7.39 -0.42 7.05
C GLU A 264 8.07 -1.62 6.36
N ARG A 265 8.89 -1.38 5.33
CA ARG A 265 9.59 -2.43 4.57
C ARG A 265 10.69 -3.10 5.39
N SER A 266 11.42 -2.33 6.22
CA SER A 266 12.41 -2.88 7.15
C SER A 266 11.74 -3.85 8.14
N MET A 267 10.61 -3.44 8.75
CA MET A 267 9.83 -4.32 9.62
C MET A 267 9.41 -5.61 8.89
N LEU A 268 8.90 -5.51 7.67
CA LEU A 268 8.47 -6.68 6.88
C LEU A 268 9.63 -7.60 6.54
N GLY A 269 10.80 -7.05 6.21
CA GLY A 269 12.03 -7.80 5.93
C GLY A 269 12.52 -8.59 7.15
N GLU A 270 12.58 -7.96 8.32
CA GLU A 270 12.98 -8.59 9.58
C GLU A 270 12.04 -9.74 10.00
N LEU A 271 10.73 -9.58 9.76
CA LEU A 271 9.75 -10.64 10.00
C LEU A 271 9.84 -11.77 8.95
N ALA A 272 10.73 -11.65 7.95
CA ALA A 272 10.82 -12.55 6.80
C ALA A 272 9.43 -12.82 6.18
N GLY A 273 8.56 -11.81 6.21
CA GLY A 273 7.22 -11.84 5.67
C GLY A 273 7.27 -11.59 4.18
N GLY A 274 6.78 -12.53 3.37
CA GLY A 274 6.48 -12.29 1.96
C GLY A 274 5.10 -11.66 1.78
N CYS A 275 4.75 -11.34 0.54
CA CYS A 275 3.44 -10.75 0.18
C CYS A 275 2.23 -11.63 0.58
N LEU A 276 2.45 -12.90 0.92
CA LEU A 276 1.42 -13.86 1.33
C LEU A 276 1.25 -13.96 2.86
N ALA A 277 2.08 -13.28 3.65
CA ALA A 277 1.93 -13.30 5.10
C ALA A 277 0.84 -12.30 5.56
N PRO A 278 0.04 -12.60 6.58
CA PRO A 278 -0.96 -11.68 7.13
C PRO A 278 -0.30 -10.66 8.05
N ILE A 279 0.60 -9.89 7.50
CA ILE A 279 1.29 -8.79 8.16
C ILE A 279 0.68 -7.47 7.67
N GLY A 280 0.33 -6.62 8.60
CA GLY A 280 -0.04 -5.23 8.35
C GLY A 280 1.00 -4.29 8.94
N GLY A 281 1.13 -3.10 8.36
CA GLY A 281 2.01 -2.07 8.87
C GLY A 281 1.62 -0.70 8.36
N TRP A 282 1.78 0.31 9.22
CA TRP A 282 1.52 1.69 8.87
C TRP A 282 2.44 2.63 9.64
N ALA A 283 3.29 3.32 8.89
CA ALA A 283 4.11 4.39 9.39
C ALA A 283 3.48 5.75 9.04
N ARG A 284 3.56 6.69 9.97
CA ARG A 284 3.02 8.04 9.86
C ARG A 284 3.89 9.05 10.57
N LEU A 285 3.92 10.26 10.05
CA LEU A 285 4.49 11.39 10.78
C LEU A 285 3.46 11.94 11.75
N GLY A 286 3.86 12.16 12.99
CA GLY A 286 3.12 12.92 13.98
C GLY A 286 3.22 14.42 13.74
N ASP A 287 2.40 15.20 14.46
CA ASP A 287 2.34 16.68 14.35
C ASP A 287 3.67 17.36 14.68
N HIS A 288 4.53 16.70 15.44
CA HIS A 288 5.88 17.18 15.82
C HIS A 288 6.98 16.65 14.90
N GLY A 289 6.60 15.95 13.81
CA GLY A 289 7.56 15.39 12.85
C GLY A 289 8.26 14.11 13.34
N ASP A 290 7.77 13.49 14.39
CA ASP A 290 8.14 12.15 14.83
C ASP A 290 7.58 11.10 13.87
N LEU A 291 8.37 10.09 13.54
CA LEU A 291 7.93 8.98 12.71
C LEU A 291 7.44 7.84 13.62
N THR A 292 6.16 7.54 13.57
CA THR A 292 5.57 6.41 14.30
C THR A 292 5.28 5.26 13.35
N LEU A 293 5.70 4.04 13.68
CA LEU A 293 5.38 2.82 12.96
C LEU A 293 4.57 1.87 13.86
N GLY A 294 3.40 1.48 13.40
CA GLY A 294 2.64 0.37 13.97
C GLY A 294 2.71 -0.85 13.05
N GLY A 295 2.88 -2.02 13.66
CA GLY A 295 2.90 -3.32 12.98
C GLY A 295 1.90 -4.29 13.58
N CYS A 296 1.35 -5.18 12.75
CA CYS A 296 0.40 -6.20 13.16
C CYS A 296 0.69 -7.51 12.45
N VAL A 297 0.77 -8.61 13.22
CA VAL A 297 0.83 -9.99 12.72
C VAL A 297 -0.43 -10.72 13.18
N LEU A 298 -1.06 -11.44 12.26
CA LEU A 298 -2.32 -12.15 12.52
C LEU A 298 -2.18 -13.63 12.15
N ASP A 299 -2.88 -14.49 12.89
CA ASP A 299 -3.02 -15.91 12.57
C ASP A 299 -4.47 -16.33 12.85
N VAL A 300 -4.95 -17.32 12.14
CA VAL A 300 -6.23 -17.97 12.42
C VAL A 300 -5.95 -19.38 12.87
N ASP A 301 -6.37 -19.73 14.08
CA ASP A 301 -6.36 -21.11 14.52
C ASP A 301 -7.29 -21.96 13.64
N ALA A 302 -6.76 -22.99 13.00
CA ALA A 302 -7.50 -23.78 12.02
C ALA A 302 -8.62 -24.61 12.66
N ALA A 303 -8.49 -24.98 13.95
CA ALA A 303 -9.44 -25.82 14.64
C ALA A 303 -10.58 -25.01 15.27
N SER A 304 -10.26 -23.87 15.89
CA SER A 304 -11.22 -23.04 16.61
C SER A 304 -11.75 -21.86 15.79
N GLY A 305 -11.08 -21.48 14.69
CA GLY A 305 -11.38 -20.28 13.94
C GLY A 305 -11.01 -18.97 14.67
N VAL A 306 -10.40 -19.06 15.86
CA VAL A 306 -10.02 -17.90 16.66
C VAL A 306 -8.86 -17.18 16.00
N VAL A 307 -8.96 -15.86 15.89
CA VAL A 307 -7.90 -14.99 15.37
C VAL A 307 -6.99 -14.54 16.50
N ALA A 308 -5.73 -14.97 16.43
CA ALA A 308 -4.67 -14.41 17.26
C ALA A 308 -4.10 -13.17 16.56
N ARG A 309 -3.83 -12.11 17.36
CA ARG A 309 -3.36 -10.83 16.87
C ARG A 309 -2.27 -10.28 17.76
N ILE A 310 -1.12 -9.97 17.19
CA ILE A 310 0.01 -9.32 17.86
C ILE A 310 0.19 -7.95 17.22
N ILE A 311 0.31 -6.91 18.06
CA ILE A 311 0.51 -5.52 17.63
C ILE A 311 1.69 -4.93 18.40
N ALA A 312 2.55 -4.20 17.71
CA ALA A 312 3.57 -3.36 18.31
C ALA A 312 3.60 -1.99 17.61
N GLU A 313 3.90 -0.96 18.39
CA GLU A 313 4.06 0.40 17.89
C GLU A 313 5.29 1.04 18.55
N GLU A 314 6.07 1.79 17.77
CA GLU A 314 7.25 2.55 18.19
C GLU A 314 7.29 3.88 17.46
N SER A 315 7.99 4.85 18.07
CA SER A 315 8.23 6.16 17.47
C SER A 315 9.71 6.49 17.47
N ALA A 316 10.19 7.08 16.37
CA ALA A 316 11.51 7.69 16.26
C ALA A 316 11.37 9.21 16.36
N PRO A 317 12.37 9.91 16.94
CA PRO A 317 12.33 11.35 17.14
C PRO A 317 12.27 12.13 15.83
N GLN A 318 11.93 13.41 15.95
CA GLN A 318 11.85 14.35 14.84
C GLN A 318 13.13 14.35 13.97
N GLY A 319 12.96 14.33 12.66
CA GLY A 319 14.06 14.35 11.71
C GLY A 319 14.61 12.97 11.36
N ALA A 320 13.87 11.89 11.65
CA ALA A 320 14.24 10.52 11.27
C ALA A 320 14.65 10.45 9.79
N VAL A 321 15.96 10.37 9.56
CA VAL A 321 16.55 10.11 8.25
C VAL A 321 16.37 8.64 7.88
N ARG A 322 16.72 8.27 6.65
CA ARG A 322 16.50 6.90 6.13
C ARG A 322 17.07 5.78 7.03
N THR A 323 18.22 5.99 7.66
CA THR A 323 18.84 5.02 8.58
C THR A 323 18.02 4.81 9.85
N GLU A 324 17.46 5.88 10.41
CA GLU A 324 16.62 5.83 11.62
C GLU A 324 15.28 5.18 11.29
N ALA A 325 14.71 5.44 10.10
CA ALA A 325 13.49 4.79 9.65
C ALA A 325 13.65 3.27 9.54
N ALA A 326 14.78 2.78 9.01
CA ALA A 326 15.07 1.35 8.96
C ALA A 326 15.23 0.75 10.36
N ALA A 327 15.93 1.46 11.28
CA ALA A 327 16.08 1.04 12.67
C ALA A 327 14.73 0.98 13.40
N LEU A 328 13.84 1.94 13.16
CA LEU A 328 12.47 1.92 13.69
C LEU A 328 11.71 0.66 13.21
N GLY A 329 11.83 0.33 11.92
CA GLY A 329 11.24 -0.90 11.36
C GLY A 329 11.74 -2.16 12.06
N ALA A 330 13.07 -2.27 12.24
CA ALA A 330 13.68 -3.39 12.95
C ALA A 330 13.22 -3.46 14.43
N ALA A 331 13.12 -2.32 15.12
CA ALA A 331 12.63 -2.28 16.50
C ALA A 331 11.19 -2.80 16.65
N VAL A 332 10.28 -2.38 15.77
CA VAL A 332 8.91 -2.89 15.76
C VAL A 332 8.87 -4.39 15.46
N ALA A 333 9.67 -4.87 14.51
CA ALA A 333 9.76 -6.29 14.21
C ALA A 333 10.25 -7.10 15.41
N GLN A 334 11.29 -6.65 16.12
CA GLN A 334 11.79 -7.31 17.33
C GLN A 334 10.73 -7.36 18.44
N ARG A 335 9.95 -6.30 18.63
CA ARG A 335 8.83 -6.34 19.58
C ARG A 335 7.74 -7.34 19.18
N LEU A 336 7.40 -7.42 17.90
CA LEU A 336 6.45 -8.41 17.40
C LEU A 336 6.97 -9.84 17.61
N ILE A 337 8.24 -10.08 17.33
CA ILE A 337 8.91 -11.37 17.56
C ILE A 337 8.91 -11.75 19.04
N ALA A 338 9.25 -10.81 19.92
CA ALA A 338 9.22 -11.03 21.37
C ALA A 338 7.83 -11.39 21.91
N GLN A 339 6.77 -11.01 21.21
CA GLN A 339 5.39 -11.39 21.49
C GLN A 339 4.96 -12.71 20.81
N GLY A 340 5.85 -13.38 20.06
CA GLY A 340 5.61 -14.68 19.42
C GLY A 340 5.19 -14.63 17.95
N ALA A 341 5.43 -13.51 17.26
CA ALA A 341 5.08 -13.36 15.84
C ALA A 341 5.81 -14.38 14.94
N ASP A 342 7.05 -14.73 15.26
CA ASP A 342 7.85 -15.73 14.56
C ASP A 342 7.18 -17.10 14.56
N ALA A 343 6.69 -17.54 15.71
CA ALA A 343 5.95 -18.79 15.86
C ALA A 343 4.63 -18.77 15.07
N MET A 344 3.91 -17.64 15.04
CA MET A 344 2.71 -17.46 14.23
C MET A 344 3.02 -17.60 12.73
N LEU A 345 4.04 -16.90 12.25
CA LEU A 345 4.46 -16.91 10.84
C LEU A 345 4.98 -18.30 10.42
N ALA A 346 5.70 -19.00 11.30
CA ALA A 346 6.17 -20.37 11.03
C ALA A 346 5.00 -21.34 10.81
N ARG A 347 3.98 -21.32 11.69
CA ARG A 347 2.76 -22.14 11.53
C ARG A 347 2.06 -21.86 10.22
N MET A 348 2.00 -20.61 9.80
CA MET A 348 1.35 -20.24 8.55
C MET A 348 2.09 -20.73 7.32
N ARG A 349 3.43 -20.63 7.29
CA ARG A 349 4.25 -21.17 6.19
C ARG A 349 4.00 -22.65 5.98
N THR A 350 3.90 -23.42 7.05
CA THR A 350 3.61 -24.85 6.99
C THR A 350 2.21 -25.18 6.44
N ARG A 351 1.24 -24.25 6.57
CA ARG A 351 -0.13 -24.42 6.03
C ARG A 351 -0.25 -24.04 4.56
N ILE A 352 0.66 -23.23 4.04
CA ILE A 352 0.64 -22.72 2.65
C ILE A 352 1.53 -23.61 1.74
N ALA A 353 2.54 -24.29 2.30
CA ALA A 353 3.38 -25.26 1.61
C ALA A 353 2.64 -26.59 1.37
#